data_ec0c4be18ccab9d9da9a9bd9b6e3f4d6
#
_entry.id   ec0c4be18ccab9d9da9a9bd9b6e3f4d6
#
_cell.length_a   1.000
_cell.length_b   1.000
_cell.length_c   1.000
_cell.angle_alpha   90.00
_cell.angle_beta   90.00
_cell.angle_gamma   90.00
#
_symmetry.space_group_name_H-M   'P 1'
#
loop_
_entity.id
_entity.type
_entity.pdbx_description
1 polymer ?
#
loop_
_entity_poly.entity_id
_entity_poly.type
_entity_poly.pdbx_seq_one_letter_code
_entity_poly.pdbx_strand_id
1 'polypeptide(L)'
;MRMGNDGEVVIEGRLDAAQAARAQEFLDNLDGQCVLDMQGLEYISSAGLGVLLKTHKRLMASGNGIRLVNVNHHVRDIFRYSGMDKLFPIAGAPAPGA
;
A
#
# COMPACT_ATOMS: atom_id res chain seq x y z
N MET A 1 7.99 1.10 7.40
CA MET A 1 6.57 1.25 7.74
C MET A 1 6.40 1.66 9.18
N ARG A 2 5.46 2.48 9.46
CA ARG A 2 5.12 2.90 10.81
C ARG A 2 3.64 3.25 10.89
N MET A 3 3.11 3.28 12.11
CA MET A 3 1.74 3.75 12.32
C MET A 3 1.71 5.27 12.36
N GLY A 4 0.78 5.86 11.64
CA GLY A 4 0.53 7.29 11.68
C GLY A 4 -0.39 7.68 12.83
N ASN A 5 -0.68 8.98 12.93
CA ASN A 5 -1.46 9.53 14.03
C ASN A 5 -2.95 9.14 13.99
N ASP A 6 -3.47 8.84 12.80
CA ASP A 6 -4.89 8.50 12.61
C ASP A 6 -5.11 7.00 12.46
N GLY A 7 -4.14 6.19 12.84
CA GLY A 7 -4.21 4.75 12.72
C GLY A 7 -3.88 4.21 11.33
N GLU A 8 -3.49 5.07 10.40
CA GLU A 8 -3.02 4.65 9.09
C GLU A 8 -1.60 4.07 9.18
N VAL A 9 -1.24 3.23 8.22
CA VAL A 9 0.13 2.76 8.04
C VAL A 9 0.83 3.69 7.07
N VAL A 10 1.96 4.24 7.47
CA VAL A 10 2.75 5.13 6.62
C VAL A 10 3.89 4.33 6.01
N ILE A 11 4.00 4.38 4.68
CA ILE A 11 5.09 3.75 3.95
C ILE A 11 5.93 4.84 3.31
N GLU A 12 7.24 4.79 3.52
CA GLU A 12 8.18 5.77 2.97
C GLU A 12 9.35 5.07 2.31
N GLY A 13 9.97 5.76 1.35
CA GLY A 13 11.15 5.25 0.66
C GLY A 13 10.82 4.19 -0.36
N ARG A 14 11.47 3.05 -0.29
CA ARG A 14 11.36 1.98 -1.26
C ARG A 14 10.75 0.73 -0.63
N LEU A 15 9.78 0.15 -1.30
CA LEU A 15 9.24 -1.16 -0.92
C LEU A 15 9.67 -2.16 -1.99
N ASP A 16 10.88 -2.65 -1.86
CA ASP A 16 11.49 -3.59 -2.79
C ASP A 16 11.72 -4.95 -2.14
N ALA A 17 12.41 -5.84 -2.86
CA ALA A 17 12.65 -7.19 -2.36
C ALA A 17 13.40 -7.21 -1.02
N ALA A 18 14.30 -6.25 -0.78
CA ALA A 18 15.05 -6.18 0.47
C ALA A 18 14.16 -5.80 1.66
N GLN A 19 13.08 -5.08 1.42
CA GLN A 19 12.16 -4.62 2.47
C GLN A 19 10.91 -5.48 2.60
N ALA A 20 10.65 -6.36 1.62
CA ALA A 20 9.39 -7.08 1.53
C ALA A 20 9.08 -7.92 2.77
N ALA A 21 10.08 -8.65 3.29
CA ALA A 21 9.86 -9.51 4.46
C ALA A 21 9.48 -8.70 5.70
N ARG A 22 10.14 -7.56 5.93
CA ARG A 22 9.82 -6.68 7.06
C ARG A 22 8.44 -6.07 6.92
N ALA A 23 8.09 -5.65 5.71
CA ALA A 23 6.78 -5.10 5.43
C ALA A 23 5.68 -6.13 5.68
N GLN A 24 5.88 -7.35 5.22
CA GLN A 24 4.93 -8.43 5.44
C GLN A 24 4.73 -8.72 6.92
N GLU A 25 5.84 -8.79 7.67
CA GLU A 25 5.78 -9.01 9.11
C GLU A 25 5.01 -7.92 9.84
N PHE A 26 5.26 -6.66 9.45
CA PHE A 26 4.54 -5.52 10.03
C PHE A 26 3.04 -5.63 9.74
N LEU A 27 2.67 -5.88 8.49
CA LEU A 27 1.27 -5.94 8.07
C LEU A 27 0.54 -7.17 8.63
N ASP A 28 1.24 -8.28 8.82
CA ASP A 28 0.64 -9.49 9.37
C ASP A 28 0.17 -9.33 10.82
N ASN A 29 0.68 -8.34 11.52
CA ASN A 29 0.25 -8.02 12.88
C ASN A 29 -0.96 -7.10 12.94
N LEU A 30 -1.48 -6.67 11.79
CA LEU A 30 -2.63 -5.77 11.71
C LEU A 30 -3.89 -6.53 11.36
N ASP A 31 -4.98 -6.16 12.00
CA ASP A 31 -6.31 -6.70 11.74
C ASP A 31 -7.26 -5.55 11.38
N GLY A 32 -8.39 -5.90 10.78
CA GLY A 32 -9.40 -4.91 10.42
C GLY A 32 -9.05 -4.17 9.14
N GLN A 33 -9.69 -3.03 8.94
CA GLN A 33 -9.47 -2.19 7.77
C GLN A 33 -8.08 -1.55 7.87
N CYS A 34 -7.29 -1.69 6.81
CA CYS A 34 -5.94 -1.14 6.76
C CYS A 34 -5.88 -0.02 5.74
N VAL A 35 -5.53 1.17 6.19
CA VAL A 35 -5.31 2.33 5.31
C VAL A 35 -3.81 2.54 5.21
N LEU A 36 -3.29 2.49 3.98
CA LEU A 36 -1.88 2.72 3.70
C LEU A 36 -1.69 4.11 3.09
N ASP A 37 -0.98 4.96 3.81
CA ASP A 37 -0.58 6.27 3.30
C ASP A 37 0.74 6.11 2.56
N MET A 38 0.70 6.34 1.25
CA MET A 38 1.81 6.09 0.36
C MET A 38 2.47 7.37 -0.15
N GLN A 39 2.21 8.49 0.50
CA GLN A 39 2.73 9.78 0.05
C GLN A 39 4.26 9.79 -0.05
N GLY A 40 4.95 9.18 0.90
CA GLY A 40 6.40 9.12 0.93
C GLY A 40 7.02 7.94 0.19
N LEU A 41 6.20 7.08 -0.43
CA LEU A 41 6.72 5.93 -1.15
C LEU A 41 7.28 6.37 -2.49
N GLU A 42 8.55 6.07 -2.73
CA GLU A 42 9.25 6.46 -3.95
C GLU A 42 9.22 5.37 -5.02
N TYR A 43 9.18 4.11 -4.59
CA TYR A 43 9.24 2.97 -5.50
C TYR A 43 8.65 1.74 -4.84
N ILE A 44 7.99 0.91 -5.66
CA ILE A 44 7.50 -0.41 -5.24
C ILE A 44 7.86 -1.43 -6.31
N SER A 45 8.47 -2.54 -5.89
CA SER A 45 8.82 -3.64 -6.77
C SER A 45 7.69 -4.66 -6.83
N SER A 46 7.83 -5.67 -7.70
CA SER A 46 6.88 -6.77 -7.75
C SER A 46 6.80 -7.52 -6.41
N ALA A 47 7.91 -7.64 -5.69
CA ALA A 47 7.91 -8.23 -4.35
C ALA A 47 7.07 -7.38 -3.38
N GLY A 48 7.19 -6.05 -3.45
CA GLY A 48 6.38 -5.14 -2.65
C GLY A 48 4.90 -5.23 -3.00
N LEU A 49 4.58 -5.27 -4.29
CA LEU A 49 3.20 -5.47 -4.75
C LEU A 49 2.63 -6.77 -4.22
N GLY A 50 3.44 -7.83 -4.20
CA GLY A 50 3.04 -9.13 -3.67
C GLY A 50 2.70 -9.07 -2.18
N VAL A 51 3.46 -8.32 -1.39
CA VAL A 51 3.17 -8.09 0.02
C VAL A 51 1.80 -7.46 0.20
N LEU A 52 1.53 -6.40 -0.55
CA LEU A 52 0.24 -5.69 -0.46
C LEU A 52 -0.92 -6.60 -0.89
N LEU A 53 -0.74 -7.35 -1.97
CA LEU A 53 -1.78 -8.26 -2.45
C LEU A 53 -2.09 -9.36 -1.44
N LYS A 54 -1.06 -9.98 -0.88
CA LYS A 54 -1.21 -11.04 0.11
C LYS A 54 -1.93 -10.54 1.36
N THR A 55 -1.56 -9.37 1.84
CA THR A 55 -2.20 -8.74 2.99
C THR A 55 -3.65 -8.39 2.69
N HIS A 56 -3.91 -7.84 1.51
CA HIS A 56 -5.27 -7.48 1.09
C HIS A 56 -6.18 -8.70 1.07
N LYS A 57 -5.72 -9.80 0.49
CA LYS A 57 -6.49 -11.04 0.44
C LYS A 57 -6.79 -11.58 1.84
N ARG A 58 -5.80 -11.53 2.74
CA ARG A 58 -5.99 -11.97 4.13
C ARG A 58 -7.07 -11.14 4.82
N LEU A 59 -7.00 -9.83 4.69
CA LEU A 59 -7.98 -8.94 5.32
C LEU A 59 -9.37 -9.06 4.70
N MET A 60 -9.44 -9.30 3.39
CA MET A 60 -10.73 -9.51 2.72
C MET A 60 -11.45 -10.75 3.24
N ALA A 61 -10.73 -11.76 3.67
CA ALA A 61 -11.33 -12.96 4.23
C ALA A 61 -12.15 -12.67 5.49
N SER A 62 -11.85 -11.59 6.20
CA SER A 62 -12.62 -11.14 7.37
C SER A 62 -13.52 -9.93 7.07
N GLY A 63 -13.75 -9.64 5.79
CA GLY A 63 -14.62 -8.54 5.39
C GLY A 63 -13.97 -7.17 5.35
N ASN A 64 -12.65 -7.13 5.44
CA ASN A 64 -11.88 -5.88 5.42
C ASN A 64 -11.06 -5.78 4.13
N GLY A 65 -9.95 -5.11 4.17
CA GLY A 65 -9.07 -4.95 3.02
C GLY A 65 -8.07 -3.84 3.23
N ILE A 66 -7.27 -3.60 2.21
CA ILE A 66 -6.35 -2.48 2.18
C ILE A 66 -6.95 -1.37 1.33
N ARG A 67 -6.86 -0.15 1.83
CA ARG A 67 -7.15 1.05 1.07
C ARG A 67 -5.86 1.85 0.95
N LEU A 68 -5.50 2.22 -0.28
CA LEU A 68 -4.30 3.01 -0.55
C LEU A 68 -4.69 4.47 -0.68
N VAL A 69 -4.00 5.35 0.04
CA VAL A 69 -4.26 6.79 -0.01
C VAL A 69 -2.96 7.54 -0.31
N ASN A 70 -3.10 8.73 -0.87
CA ASN A 70 -1.98 9.61 -1.20
C ASN A 70 -0.97 8.95 -2.14
N VAL A 71 -1.46 8.11 -3.05
CA VAL A 71 -0.60 7.43 -4.02
C VAL A 71 -0.09 8.47 -5.02
N ASN A 72 1.23 8.68 -5.05
CA ASN A 72 1.82 9.64 -5.98
C ASN A 72 1.75 9.11 -7.41
N HIS A 73 1.97 10.01 -8.37
CA HIS A 73 1.81 9.70 -9.78
C HIS A 73 2.71 8.54 -10.25
N HIS A 74 3.95 8.54 -9.82
CA HIS A 74 4.92 7.51 -10.19
C HIS A 74 4.49 6.12 -9.70
N VAL A 75 4.11 6.01 -8.43
CA VAL A 75 3.66 4.74 -7.84
C VAL A 75 2.33 4.31 -8.46
N ARG A 76 1.44 5.27 -8.73
CA ARG A 76 0.18 4.98 -9.42
C ARG A 76 0.42 4.34 -10.77
N ASP A 77 1.41 4.82 -11.53
CA ASP A 77 1.76 4.24 -12.82
C ASP A 77 2.23 2.79 -12.67
N ILE A 78 3.01 2.50 -11.64
CA ILE A 78 3.44 1.13 -11.36
C ILE A 78 2.24 0.22 -11.12
N PHE A 79 1.27 0.66 -10.32
CA PHE A 79 0.04 -0.12 -10.10
C PHE A 79 -0.74 -0.31 -11.39
N ARG A 80 -0.82 0.72 -12.21
CA ARG A 80 -1.53 0.64 -13.48
C ARG A 80 -0.89 -0.38 -14.43
N TYR A 81 0.42 -0.29 -14.61
CA TYR A 81 1.13 -1.19 -15.51
C TYR A 81 1.09 -2.65 -15.05
N SER A 82 1.05 -2.88 -13.76
CA SER A 82 0.96 -4.23 -13.20
C SER A 82 -0.47 -4.77 -13.14
N GLY A 83 -1.47 -3.93 -13.40
CA GLY A 83 -2.87 -4.30 -13.27
C GLY A 83 -3.37 -4.34 -11.83
N MET A 84 -2.52 -4.00 -10.87
CA MET A 84 -2.86 -4.04 -9.45
C MET A 84 -3.84 -2.95 -9.04
N ASP A 85 -3.96 -1.88 -9.82
CA ASP A 85 -4.90 -0.80 -9.57
C ASP A 85 -6.35 -1.27 -9.60
N LYS A 86 -6.63 -2.41 -10.20
CA LYS A 86 -7.97 -3.01 -10.25
C LYS A 86 -8.30 -3.81 -8.99
N LEU A 87 -7.30 -4.11 -8.16
CA LEU A 87 -7.46 -4.96 -6.99
C LEU A 87 -7.63 -4.17 -5.70
N PHE A 88 -7.21 -2.92 -5.68
CA PHE A 88 -7.24 -2.08 -4.48
C PHE A 88 -8.05 -0.81 -4.69
N PRO A 89 -8.82 -0.38 -3.69
CA PRO A 89 -9.32 1.00 -3.68
C PRO A 89 -8.14 1.96 -3.54
N ILE A 90 -7.93 2.80 -4.55
CA ILE A 90 -6.81 3.74 -4.58
C ILE A 90 -7.35 5.16 -4.60
N ALA A 91 -6.91 5.96 -3.61
CA ALA A 91 -7.12 7.40 -3.62
C ALA A 91 -5.79 8.07 -3.90
N GLY A 92 -5.72 8.82 -4.98
CA GLY A 92 -4.51 9.56 -5.32
C GLY A 92 -4.27 10.75 -4.40
N ALA A 93 -3.04 11.24 -4.40
CA ALA A 93 -2.73 12.51 -3.79
C ALA A 93 -3.52 13.62 -4.51
N PRO A 94 -3.98 14.67 -3.80
CA PRO A 94 -4.64 15.78 -4.46
C PRO A 94 -3.70 16.39 -5.50
N ALA A 95 -4.14 16.40 -6.76
CA ALA A 95 -3.34 16.97 -7.82
C ALA A 95 -3.52 18.49 -7.80
N PRO A 96 -2.43 19.26 -7.92
CA PRO A 96 -2.56 20.71 -8.04
C PRO A 96 -3.45 21.07 -9.23
N GLY A 97 -4.45 21.88 -9.00
CA GLY A 97 -5.35 22.33 -10.04
C GLY A 97 -6.33 21.26 -10.56
N ALA A 98 -6.43 20.15 -9.89
CA ALA A 98 -7.40 19.12 -10.28
C ALA A 98 -8.70 19.30 -9.52
#